data_a61dc79b5f59642a52eaac44dc734307
#
_entry.id   a61dc79b5f59642a52eaac44dc734307
#
_cell.length_a   1.000
_cell.length_b   1.000
_cell.length_c   1.000
_cell.angle_alpha   90.00
_cell.angle_beta   90.00
_cell.angle_gamma   90.00
#
_symmetry.space_group_name_H-M   'P 1'
#
loop_
_entity.id
_entity.type
_entity.pdbx_description
1 polymer ?
#
loop_
_entity_poly.entity_id
_entity_poly.type
_entity_poly.pdbx_seq_one_letter_code
_entity_poly.pdbx_strand_id
1 'polypeptide(L)'
;MKIRRFCSGLLAAVLLLGLMVLPAGAAAASTVSTEEAIQVINALGIMVGDESGEFHLNRRVTRAEFITMAVNATGTGDQVGEASTSPYPDVPRTHWAAGYVQAGVQAGLISGYLDGTFRPSNQITLAEGATI
;
A
#
# COMPACT_ATOMS: atom_id res chain seq x y z
N MET A 1 -37.82 65.41 -0.32
CA MET A 1 -37.90 64.76 0.97
C MET A 1 -38.75 63.50 0.87
N LYS A 2 -38.24 62.43 0.19
CA LYS A 2 -38.89 61.08 0.10
C LYS A 2 -37.89 60.03 -0.47
N ILE A 3 -36.73 59.85 0.17
CA ILE A 3 -35.79 58.78 -0.16
C ILE A 3 -35.30 58.15 1.14
N ARG A 4 -36.16 57.49 1.88
CA ARG A 4 -35.74 56.78 3.15
C ARG A 4 -36.51 55.51 3.43
N ARG A 5 -37.11 54.85 2.44
CA ARG A 5 -37.92 53.62 2.72
C ARG A 5 -37.63 52.42 1.80
N PHE A 6 -36.58 52.44 1.01
CA PHE A 6 -36.28 51.33 0.09
C PHE A 6 -35.07 50.44 0.47
N CYS A 7 -34.33 50.77 1.54
CA CYS A 7 -33.18 49.98 1.93
C CYS A 7 -33.47 48.90 3.01
N SER A 8 -34.69 48.85 3.54
CA SER A 8 -34.99 47.90 4.64
C SER A 8 -35.52 46.53 4.16
N GLY A 9 -35.93 46.43 2.89
CA GLY A 9 -36.50 45.19 2.36
C GLY A 9 -35.45 44.25 1.71
N LEU A 10 -34.32 44.80 1.28
CA LEU A 10 -33.31 43.99 0.59
C LEU A 10 -32.35 43.28 1.53
N LEU A 11 -32.17 43.77 2.77
CA LEU A 11 -31.29 43.17 3.76
C LEU A 11 -31.91 41.95 4.46
N ALA A 12 -33.22 41.85 4.51
CA ALA A 12 -33.92 40.71 5.11
C ALA A 12 -34.00 39.50 4.19
N ALA A 13 -33.92 39.70 2.85
CA ALA A 13 -33.98 38.58 1.89
C ALA A 13 -32.67 37.84 1.75
N VAL A 14 -31.53 38.48 2.06
CA VAL A 14 -30.20 37.86 1.95
C VAL A 14 -29.87 36.98 3.18
N LEU A 15 -30.53 37.24 4.32
CA LEU A 15 -30.30 36.51 5.59
C LEU A 15 -31.08 35.19 5.66
N LEU A 16 -32.05 34.97 4.77
CA LEU A 16 -32.87 33.73 4.74
C LEU A 16 -32.31 32.66 3.77
N LEU A 17 -31.31 33.00 2.96
CA LEU A 17 -30.67 32.05 2.02
C LEU A 17 -29.41 31.37 2.59
N GLY A 18 -29.03 31.66 3.82
CA GLY A 18 -27.78 31.23 4.44
C GLY A 18 -27.84 29.99 5.32
N LEU A 19 -28.96 29.31 5.43
CA LEU A 19 -29.07 28.11 6.29
C LEU A 19 -29.64 26.91 5.54
N MET A 20 -29.16 26.66 4.33
CA MET A 20 -29.17 25.29 3.83
C MET A 20 -28.00 24.56 4.51
N VAL A 21 -28.28 23.99 5.67
CA VAL A 21 -27.51 22.91 6.22
C VAL A 21 -27.63 21.78 5.21
N LEU A 22 -26.61 21.67 4.35
CA LEU A 22 -26.40 20.45 3.57
C LEU A 22 -26.31 19.33 4.60
N PRO A 23 -27.14 18.29 4.53
CA PRO A 23 -26.91 17.11 5.33
C PRO A 23 -25.48 16.68 4.98
N ALA A 24 -24.61 16.63 5.97
CA ALA A 24 -23.35 15.95 5.84
C ALA A 24 -23.73 14.50 5.47
N GLY A 25 -23.74 14.23 4.17
CA GLY A 25 -23.87 12.89 3.68
C GLY A 25 -22.73 12.13 4.34
N ALA A 26 -23.05 11.24 5.25
CA ALA A 26 -22.12 10.24 5.71
C ALA A 26 -21.54 9.64 4.42
N ALA A 27 -20.27 9.92 4.16
CA ALA A 27 -19.56 9.26 3.07
C ALA A 27 -19.73 7.77 3.37
N ALA A 28 -20.60 7.11 2.62
CA ALA A 28 -20.71 5.68 2.69
C ALA A 28 -19.29 5.18 2.41
N ALA A 29 -18.67 4.62 3.42
CA ALA A 29 -17.39 3.94 3.23
C ALA A 29 -17.65 2.89 2.15
N SER A 30 -17.20 3.16 0.93
CA SER A 30 -17.29 2.20 -0.15
C SER A 30 -16.41 1.03 0.29
N THR A 31 -17.03 -0.08 0.64
CA THR A 31 -16.28 -1.32 0.91
C THR A 31 -15.73 -1.78 -0.43
N VAL A 32 -14.43 -1.59 -0.62
CA VAL A 32 -13.72 -2.14 -1.78
C VAL A 32 -13.84 -3.66 -1.70
N SER A 33 -14.27 -4.29 -2.77
CA SER A 33 -14.33 -5.76 -2.84
C SER A 33 -12.92 -6.34 -2.87
N THR A 34 -12.78 -7.61 -2.47
CA THR A 34 -11.49 -8.32 -2.53
C THR A 34 -10.96 -8.35 -3.96
N GLU A 35 -11.82 -8.54 -4.95
CA GLU A 35 -11.47 -8.58 -6.36
C GLU A 35 -10.92 -7.23 -6.83
N GLU A 36 -11.58 -6.13 -6.48
CA GLU A 36 -11.09 -4.78 -6.80
C GLU A 36 -9.74 -4.49 -6.13
N ALA A 37 -9.58 -4.88 -4.87
CA ALA A 37 -8.31 -4.73 -4.16
C ALA A 37 -7.18 -5.50 -4.85
N ILE A 38 -7.41 -6.74 -5.25
CA ILE A 38 -6.44 -7.57 -5.99
C ILE A 38 -6.07 -6.92 -7.32
N GLN A 39 -7.06 -6.44 -8.09
CA GLN A 39 -6.80 -5.77 -9.36
C GLN A 39 -5.90 -4.55 -9.19
N VAL A 40 -6.13 -3.74 -8.17
CA VAL A 40 -5.31 -2.56 -7.88
C VAL A 40 -3.88 -2.97 -7.49
N ILE A 41 -3.72 -3.93 -6.58
CA ILE A 41 -2.40 -4.39 -6.11
C ILE A 41 -1.61 -5.02 -7.27
N ASN A 42 -2.30 -5.75 -8.16
CA ASN A 42 -1.70 -6.32 -9.36
C ASN A 42 -1.31 -5.24 -10.38
N ALA A 43 -2.20 -4.28 -10.64
CA ALA A 43 -1.93 -3.18 -11.56
C ALA A 43 -0.75 -2.30 -11.10
N LEU A 44 -0.52 -2.22 -9.79
CA LEU A 44 0.63 -1.54 -9.21
C LEU A 44 1.90 -2.41 -9.19
N GLY A 45 1.84 -3.66 -9.66
CA GLY A 45 2.96 -4.60 -9.65
C GLY A 45 3.41 -5.05 -8.26
N ILE A 46 2.63 -4.73 -7.22
CA ILE A 46 2.97 -5.08 -5.83
C ILE A 46 2.86 -6.59 -5.64
N MET A 47 1.81 -7.20 -6.18
CA MET A 47 1.55 -8.62 -6.10
C MET A 47 1.22 -9.14 -7.49
N VAL A 48 1.96 -10.10 -7.96
CA VAL A 48 1.73 -10.79 -9.23
C VAL A 48 1.33 -12.24 -8.94
N GLY A 49 0.38 -12.76 -9.71
CA GLY A 49 0.01 -14.16 -9.65
C GLY A 49 1.16 -15.07 -10.10
N ASP A 50 0.96 -16.38 -9.95
CA ASP A 50 1.85 -17.37 -10.52
C ASP A 50 1.80 -17.39 -12.07
N GLU A 51 2.46 -18.35 -12.71
CA GLU A 51 2.48 -18.50 -14.17
C GLU A 51 1.07 -18.71 -14.78
N SER A 52 0.09 -19.15 -13.98
CA SER A 52 -1.31 -19.24 -14.38
C SER A 52 -2.13 -17.98 -14.09
N GLY A 53 -1.54 -16.99 -13.42
CA GLY A 53 -2.20 -15.75 -12.98
C GLY A 53 -2.96 -15.90 -11.66
N GLU A 54 -2.79 -17.01 -10.93
CA GLU A 54 -3.48 -17.25 -9.65
C GLU A 54 -2.72 -16.65 -8.47
N PHE A 55 -3.42 -15.97 -7.56
CA PHE A 55 -2.84 -15.27 -6.41
C PHE A 55 -2.72 -16.12 -5.15
N HIS A 56 -3.33 -17.28 -5.09
CA HIS A 56 -3.29 -18.19 -3.92
C HIS A 56 -3.55 -17.50 -2.58
N LEU A 57 -4.59 -16.70 -2.48
CA LEU A 57 -4.89 -15.83 -1.34
C LEU A 57 -5.02 -16.56 0.00
N ASN A 58 -5.30 -17.87 -0.03
CA ASN A 58 -5.41 -18.71 1.16
C ASN A 58 -4.07 -19.32 1.61
N ARG A 59 -2.99 -19.07 0.88
CA ARG A 59 -1.66 -19.57 1.21
C ARG A 59 -0.93 -18.55 2.08
N ARG A 60 -0.15 -19.05 3.02
CA ARG A 60 0.72 -18.19 3.83
C ARG A 60 1.87 -17.67 2.99
N VAL A 61 2.23 -16.42 3.23
CA VAL A 61 3.30 -15.72 2.53
C VAL A 61 4.64 -16.05 3.19
N THR A 62 5.65 -16.33 2.36
CA THR A 62 7.02 -16.50 2.84
C THR A 62 7.71 -15.13 3.03
N ARG A 63 8.81 -15.12 3.78
CA ARG A 63 9.61 -13.89 3.98
C ARG A 63 10.14 -13.34 2.67
N ALA A 64 10.57 -14.21 1.75
CA ALA A 64 11.03 -13.80 0.43
C ALA A 64 9.92 -13.15 -0.41
N GLU A 65 8.72 -13.73 -0.41
CA GLU A 65 7.56 -13.15 -1.10
C GLU A 65 7.14 -11.82 -0.49
N PHE A 66 7.14 -11.75 0.84
CA PHE A 66 6.74 -10.52 1.54
C PHE A 66 7.68 -9.36 1.22
N ILE A 67 9.01 -9.57 1.28
CA ILE A 67 9.95 -8.48 0.96
C ILE A 67 9.85 -8.06 -0.50
N THR A 68 9.58 -8.99 -1.42
CA THR A 68 9.33 -8.66 -2.83
C THR A 68 8.14 -7.72 -2.96
N MET A 69 7.02 -8.05 -2.33
CA MET A 69 5.83 -7.17 -2.31
C MET A 69 6.12 -5.82 -1.65
N ALA A 70 6.85 -5.80 -0.53
CA ALA A 70 7.19 -4.56 0.16
C ALA A 70 8.06 -3.64 -0.71
N VAL A 71 9.08 -4.17 -1.37
CA VAL A 71 9.94 -3.40 -2.29
C VAL A 71 9.13 -2.89 -3.48
N ASN A 72 8.27 -3.71 -4.08
CA ASN A 72 7.40 -3.28 -5.17
C ASN A 72 6.45 -2.15 -4.72
N ALA A 73 5.93 -2.22 -3.51
CA ALA A 73 5.06 -1.19 -2.95
C ALA A 73 5.75 0.17 -2.76
N THR A 74 7.09 0.21 -2.67
CA THR A 74 7.83 1.48 -2.67
C THR A 74 7.95 2.12 -4.05
N GLY A 75 7.51 1.45 -5.10
CA GLY A 75 7.64 1.90 -6.49
C GLY A 75 9.07 1.73 -7.06
N THR A 76 9.93 0.99 -6.38
CA THR A 76 11.31 0.74 -6.83
C THR A 76 11.53 -0.69 -7.35
N GLY A 77 10.50 -1.51 -7.37
CA GLY A 77 10.58 -2.91 -7.79
C GLY A 77 11.18 -3.11 -9.19
N ASP A 78 10.81 -2.28 -10.14
CA ASP A 78 11.32 -2.33 -11.52
C ASP A 78 12.82 -2.01 -11.63
N GLN A 79 13.41 -1.41 -10.61
CA GLN A 79 14.82 -1.07 -10.54
C GLN A 79 15.67 -2.17 -9.88
N VAL A 80 15.01 -3.20 -9.35
CA VAL A 80 15.69 -4.32 -8.70
C VAL A 80 16.33 -5.21 -9.77
N GLY A 81 17.64 -5.19 -9.80
CA GLY A 81 18.43 -6.08 -10.65
C GLY A 81 18.84 -7.37 -9.93
N GLU A 82 19.70 -8.14 -10.60
CA GLU A 82 20.34 -9.29 -9.96
C GLU A 82 21.19 -8.85 -8.76
N ALA A 83 21.16 -9.63 -7.69
CA ALA A 83 21.99 -9.34 -6.52
C ALA A 83 23.49 -9.35 -6.88
N SER A 84 24.21 -8.31 -6.52
CA SER A 84 25.67 -8.21 -6.74
C SER A 84 26.44 -9.16 -5.83
N THR A 85 25.91 -9.44 -4.64
CA THR A 85 26.46 -10.34 -3.64
C THR A 85 25.34 -11.19 -3.03
N SER A 86 25.69 -12.26 -2.32
CA SER A 86 24.72 -12.98 -1.49
C SER A 86 24.40 -12.13 -0.26
N PRO A 87 23.18 -11.61 -0.10
CA PRO A 87 22.83 -10.74 1.04
C PRO A 87 22.89 -11.48 2.38
N TYR A 88 22.64 -12.78 2.37
CA TYR A 88 22.73 -13.68 3.52
C TYR A 88 23.27 -15.04 3.09
N PRO A 89 23.87 -15.83 3.99
CA PRO A 89 24.40 -17.16 3.67
C PRO A 89 23.37 -18.12 3.07
N ASP A 90 22.12 -18.00 3.51
CA ASP A 90 20.99 -18.80 3.08
C ASP A 90 20.18 -18.16 1.92
N VAL A 91 20.66 -17.03 1.37
CA VAL A 91 20.12 -16.38 0.17
C VAL A 91 21.25 -16.20 -0.84
N PRO A 92 21.63 -17.26 -1.57
CA PRO A 92 22.67 -17.17 -2.60
C PRO A 92 22.23 -16.21 -3.72
N ARG A 93 23.18 -15.63 -4.45
CA ARG A 93 22.89 -14.72 -5.57
C ARG A 93 21.94 -15.29 -6.62
N THR A 94 21.93 -16.61 -6.76
CA THR A 94 21.05 -17.32 -7.68
C THR A 94 19.63 -17.53 -7.15
N HIS A 95 19.37 -17.17 -5.90
CA HIS A 95 18.03 -17.23 -5.36
C HIS A 95 17.16 -16.16 -6.03
N TRP A 96 15.95 -16.51 -6.47
CA TRP A 96 15.06 -15.63 -7.22
C TRP A 96 14.77 -14.28 -6.50
N ALA A 97 14.74 -14.28 -5.17
CA ALA A 97 14.47 -13.08 -4.38
C ALA A 97 15.76 -12.35 -3.93
N ALA A 98 16.96 -12.77 -4.34
CA ALA A 98 18.21 -12.22 -3.81
C ALA A 98 18.31 -10.69 -4.03
N GLY A 99 17.94 -10.20 -5.20
CA GLY A 99 17.90 -8.78 -5.51
C GLY A 99 16.92 -8.01 -4.61
N TYR A 100 15.72 -8.55 -4.41
CA TYR A 100 14.72 -7.95 -3.53
C TYR A 100 15.13 -7.96 -2.06
N VAL A 101 15.75 -9.06 -1.59
CA VAL A 101 16.30 -9.11 -0.22
C VAL A 101 17.39 -8.07 -0.05
N GLN A 102 18.31 -7.95 -1.02
CA GLN A 102 19.37 -6.93 -0.99
C GLN A 102 18.78 -5.51 -0.98
N ALA A 103 17.84 -5.21 -1.86
CA ALA A 103 17.18 -3.90 -1.94
C ALA A 103 16.41 -3.58 -0.67
N GLY A 104 15.64 -4.53 -0.15
CA GLY A 104 14.85 -4.33 1.06
C GLY A 104 15.68 -4.11 2.32
N VAL A 105 16.81 -4.82 2.45
CA VAL A 105 17.76 -4.60 3.55
C VAL A 105 18.43 -3.24 3.43
N GLN A 106 18.86 -2.84 2.23
CA GLN A 106 19.46 -1.52 1.99
C GLN A 106 18.49 -0.38 2.26
N ALA A 107 17.22 -0.57 1.94
CA ALA A 107 16.15 0.39 2.23
C ALA A 107 15.70 0.38 3.70
N GLY A 108 16.21 -0.53 4.53
CA GLY A 108 15.79 -0.68 5.92
C GLY A 108 14.40 -1.24 6.12
N LEU A 109 13.81 -1.84 5.09
CA LEU A 109 12.47 -2.44 5.15
C LEU A 109 12.45 -3.74 5.94
N ILE A 110 13.53 -4.51 5.90
CA ILE A 110 13.62 -5.81 6.57
C ILE A 110 15.07 -6.05 6.99
N SER A 111 15.26 -6.85 8.04
CA SER A 111 16.55 -7.36 8.46
C SER A 111 16.53 -8.89 8.55
N GLY A 112 17.72 -9.49 8.57
CA GLY A 112 17.89 -10.90 8.91
C GLY A 112 17.73 -11.16 10.41
N TYR A 113 17.81 -12.43 10.78
CA TYR A 113 17.80 -12.86 12.17
C TYR A 113 19.16 -12.62 12.82
N LEU A 114 19.18 -12.62 14.16
CA LEU A 114 20.40 -12.40 14.96
C LEU A 114 21.49 -13.46 14.69
N ASP A 115 21.13 -14.64 14.18
CA ASP A 115 22.06 -15.70 13.80
C ASP A 115 22.70 -15.47 12.41
N GLY A 116 22.39 -14.34 11.77
CA GLY A 116 22.93 -13.98 10.46
C GLY A 116 22.22 -14.64 9.28
N THR A 117 21.08 -15.30 9.49
CA THR A 117 20.27 -15.89 8.41
C THR A 117 19.10 -14.99 8.03
N PHE A 118 18.55 -15.17 6.83
CA PHE A 118 17.34 -14.49 6.38
C PHE A 118 16.10 -15.37 6.46
N ARG A 119 16.25 -16.67 6.22
CA ARG A 119 15.19 -17.68 6.18
C ARG A 119 14.12 -17.38 5.13
N PRO A 120 14.49 -17.32 3.84
CA PRO A 120 13.60 -16.86 2.76
C PRO A 120 12.31 -17.66 2.64
N SER A 121 12.35 -18.96 2.90
CA SER A 121 11.22 -19.88 2.80
C SER A 121 10.34 -19.95 4.06
N ASN A 122 10.76 -19.32 5.16
CA ASN A 122 9.94 -19.28 6.36
C ASN A 122 8.70 -18.41 6.11
N GLN A 123 7.58 -18.84 6.68
CA GLN A 123 6.36 -18.04 6.66
C GLN A 123 6.57 -16.80 7.54
N ILE A 124 6.19 -15.63 7.01
CA ILE A 124 6.24 -14.41 7.81
C ILE A 124 5.08 -14.40 8.81
N THR A 125 5.37 -13.98 10.02
CA THR A 125 4.34 -13.77 11.04
C THR A 125 3.73 -12.39 10.90
N LEU A 126 2.52 -12.19 11.45
CA LEU A 126 1.88 -10.88 11.48
C LEU A 126 2.75 -9.84 12.22
N ALA A 127 3.40 -10.26 13.32
CA ALA A 127 4.28 -9.40 14.08
C ALA A 127 5.50 -8.95 13.26
N GLU A 128 6.15 -9.85 12.53
CA GLU A 128 7.27 -9.52 11.65
C GLU A 128 6.82 -8.60 10.51
N GLY A 129 5.66 -8.88 9.87
CA GLY A 129 5.13 -8.06 8.80
C GLY A 129 4.71 -6.65 9.25
N ALA A 130 4.29 -6.48 10.49
CA ALA A 130 3.90 -5.18 11.03
C ALA A 130 5.09 -4.28 11.43
N THR A 131 6.30 -4.84 11.48
CA THR A 131 7.53 -4.11 11.79
C THR A 131 8.34 -3.69 10.56
N ILE A 132 7.89 -4.11 9.40
CA ILE A 132 8.41 -3.77 8.08
C ILE A 132 7.56 -2.66 7.46
#